data_ccfcd9aa9d08cbb6b9b1e1eb60f9fb25
#
_entry.id   ccfcd9aa9d08cbb6b9b1e1eb60f9fb25
#
_cell.length_a   1.000
_cell.length_b   1.000
_cell.length_c   1.000
_cell.angle_alpha   90.00
_cell.angle_beta   90.00
_cell.angle_gamma   90.00
#
_symmetry.space_group_name_H-M   'P 1'
#
loop_
_entity.id
_entity.type
_entity.pdbx_description
1 polymer ?
#
loop_
_entity_poly.entity_id
_entity_poly.type
_entity_poly.pdbx_seq_one_letter_code
_entity_poly.pdbx_strand_id
1 'polypeptide(L)'
;MKTLSFALAALTLGIAGFAVADDFDEAPINYRDSTPNDRVAKLLQRMASGEADTKGASTLESLGKLLKEMNVPQSSQVLVFSKTSLQRHRIAPQTPRAIYFSDDCYVGYCQGSEVMEISTVDPQLGAVFYTAERHEDGTLEVVRQNDNCLICHGSRSGDKLATRYGRI
;
A
#
# COMPACT_ATOMS: atom_id res chain seq x y z
N MET A 1 -29.72 -7.76 69.12
CA MET A 1 -29.85 -7.91 67.67
C MET A 1 -28.64 -7.24 67.07
N LYS A 2 -27.68 -8.03 66.51
CA LYS A 2 -26.43 -7.48 65.89
C LYS A 2 -26.64 -7.59 64.38
N THR A 3 -26.68 -6.45 63.71
CA THR A 3 -26.75 -6.35 62.27
C THR A 3 -25.34 -6.50 61.69
N LEU A 4 -25.16 -7.53 60.87
CA LEU A 4 -23.90 -7.83 60.18
C LEU A 4 -23.93 -7.14 58.81
N SER A 5 -23.12 -6.09 58.62
CA SER A 5 -22.95 -5.41 57.33
C SER A 5 -21.93 -6.17 56.49
N PHE A 6 -22.38 -6.79 55.39
CA PHE A 6 -21.48 -7.34 54.35
C PHE A 6 -21.06 -6.24 53.39
N ALA A 7 -19.79 -5.88 53.40
CA ALA A 7 -19.19 -5.04 52.39
C ALA A 7 -18.83 -5.92 51.17
N LEU A 8 -19.50 -5.69 50.04
CA LEU A 8 -19.22 -6.35 48.77
C LEU A 8 -18.10 -5.57 48.07
N ALA A 9 -16.88 -6.10 48.12
CA ALA A 9 -15.75 -5.54 47.35
C ALA A 9 -15.87 -6.00 45.90
N ALA A 10 -16.23 -5.08 44.99
CA ALA A 10 -16.21 -5.32 43.55
C ALA A 10 -14.76 -5.28 43.02
N LEU A 11 -14.22 -6.44 42.70
CA LEU A 11 -12.93 -6.60 42.06
C LEU A 11 -13.11 -6.31 40.56
N THR A 12 -12.78 -5.09 40.09
CA THR A 12 -12.75 -4.76 38.68
C THR A 12 -11.46 -5.31 38.08
N LEU A 13 -11.58 -6.45 37.39
CA LEU A 13 -10.48 -6.98 36.55
C LEU A 13 -10.33 -6.08 35.33
N GLY A 14 -9.32 -5.20 35.34
CA GLY A 14 -8.93 -4.44 34.17
C GLY A 14 -8.34 -5.40 33.14
N ILE A 15 -9.09 -5.66 32.06
CA ILE A 15 -8.54 -6.33 30.89
C ILE A 15 -7.63 -5.32 30.21
N ALA A 16 -6.32 -5.37 30.50
CA ALA A 16 -5.31 -4.72 29.69
C ALA A 16 -5.32 -5.43 28.33
N GLY A 17 -5.95 -4.79 27.34
CA GLY A 17 -5.83 -5.22 25.97
C GLY A 17 -4.37 -5.07 25.54
N PHE A 18 -3.67 -6.17 25.40
CA PHE A 18 -2.38 -6.19 24.74
C PHE A 18 -2.64 -5.88 23.25
N ALA A 19 -2.31 -4.67 22.80
CA ALA A 19 -2.14 -4.39 21.40
C ALA A 19 -0.95 -5.25 20.94
N VAL A 20 -1.20 -6.31 20.21
CA VAL A 20 -0.15 -7.09 19.55
C VAL A 20 0.33 -6.21 18.41
N ALA A 21 1.50 -5.58 18.56
CA ALA A 21 2.18 -4.92 17.45
C ALA A 21 2.46 -5.99 16.38
N ASP A 22 2.25 -5.63 15.12
CA ASP A 22 2.66 -6.50 14.03
C ASP A 22 4.21 -6.49 13.98
N ASP A 23 4.83 -7.67 13.87
CA ASP A 23 6.30 -7.84 13.96
C ASP A 23 7.10 -6.93 13.00
N PHE A 24 6.49 -6.50 11.88
CA PHE A 24 7.13 -5.60 10.91
C PHE A 24 7.18 -4.12 11.39
N ASP A 25 6.39 -3.74 12.40
CA ASP A 25 6.45 -2.41 13.02
C ASP A 25 7.48 -2.32 14.16
N GLU A 26 8.15 -3.43 14.47
CA GLU A 26 9.23 -3.48 15.44
C GLU A 26 10.61 -3.42 14.78
N ALA A 27 11.63 -3.18 15.59
CA ALA A 27 13.01 -3.21 15.12
C ALA A 27 13.39 -4.64 14.65
N PRO A 28 14.15 -4.80 13.55
CA PRO A 28 14.89 -3.76 12.82
C PRO A 28 14.12 -3.09 11.68
N ILE A 29 12.88 -3.50 11.39
CA ILE A 29 12.13 -3.04 10.21
C ILE A 29 11.50 -1.67 10.45
N ASN A 30 10.74 -1.50 11.56
CA ASN A 30 9.99 -0.28 11.91
C ASN A 30 9.20 0.25 10.71
N TYR A 31 8.39 -0.61 10.09
CA TYR A 31 7.81 -0.39 8.76
C TYR A 31 7.11 0.97 8.62
N ARG A 32 6.24 1.32 9.58
CA ARG A 32 5.47 2.58 9.52
C ARG A 32 6.32 3.83 9.69
N ASP A 33 7.30 3.75 10.57
CA ASP A 33 8.15 4.90 10.95
C ASP A 33 9.35 5.08 10.00
N SER A 34 9.71 4.05 9.26
CA SER A 34 10.85 4.10 8.34
C SER A 34 10.50 4.83 7.05
N THR A 35 11.44 5.64 6.58
CA THR A 35 11.36 6.31 5.28
C THR A 35 11.72 5.34 4.16
N PRO A 36 10.84 5.08 3.19
CA PRO A 36 11.14 4.19 2.07
C PRO A 36 12.27 4.72 1.18
N ASN A 37 13.07 3.82 0.66
CA ASN A 37 14.08 4.07 -0.38
C ASN A 37 13.81 3.22 -1.62
N ASP A 38 12.58 3.18 -2.03
CA ASP A 38 12.08 2.43 -3.17
C ASP A 38 12.00 3.30 -4.44
N ARG A 39 11.44 2.72 -5.50
CA ARG A 39 11.29 3.37 -6.80
C ARG A 39 10.31 4.55 -6.76
N VAL A 40 9.24 4.46 -5.96
CA VAL A 40 8.26 5.54 -5.78
C VAL A 40 8.87 6.69 -4.98
N ALA A 41 9.59 6.41 -3.89
CA ALA A 41 10.27 7.44 -3.12
C ALA A 41 11.24 8.26 -3.99
N LYS A 42 11.99 7.58 -4.88
CA LYS A 42 12.88 8.25 -5.86
C LYS A 42 12.11 9.06 -6.90
N LEU A 43 10.96 8.57 -7.36
CA LEU A 43 10.08 9.32 -8.25
C LEU A 43 9.58 10.60 -7.57
N LEU A 44 9.11 10.53 -6.33
CA LEU A 44 8.63 11.69 -5.58
C LEU A 44 9.71 12.77 -5.43
N GLN A 45 10.97 12.39 -5.19
CA GLN A 45 12.08 13.33 -5.15
C GLN A 45 12.28 14.05 -6.50
N ARG A 46 12.23 13.31 -7.62
CA ARG A 46 12.34 13.89 -8.97
C ARG A 46 11.15 14.76 -9.36
N MET A 47 9.93 14.40 -8.91
CA MET A 47 8.76 15.26 -9.08
C MET A 47 8.91 16.58 -8.31
N ALA A 48 9.40 16.51 -7.08
CA ALA A 48 9.63 17.70 -6.24
C ALA A 48 10.71 18.62 -6.80
N SER A 49 11.74 18.08 -7.48
CA SER A 49 12.78 18.86 -8.15
C SER A 49 12.38 19.34 -9.57
N GLY A 50 11.21 18.90 -10.08
CA GLY A 50 10.78 19.19 -11.45
C GLY A 50 11.48 18.37 -12.55
N GLU A 51 12.24 17.34 -12.18
CA GLU A 51 12.92 16.43 -13.11
C GLU A 51 12.02 15.35 -13.69
N ALA A 52 10.88 15.07 -13.03
CA ALA A 52 9.87 14.11 -13.50
C ALA A 52 8.51 14.78 -13.69
N ASP A 53 7.86 14.49 -14.82
CA ASP A 53 6.52 14.98 -15.14
C ASP A 53 5.54 13.81 -15.26
N THR A 54 4.61 13.75 -14.33
CA THR A 54 3.51 12.78 -14.32
C THR A 54 2.15 13.42 -14.62
N LYS A 55 2.11 14.74 -14.84
CA LYS A 55 0.90 15.52 -15.07
C LYS A 55 0.27 15.19 -16.43
N GLY A 56 -0.98 14.78 -16.44
CA GLY A 56 -1.71 14.42 -17.66
C GLY A 56 -3.09 15.03 -17.75
N ALA A 57 -3.58 15.25 -18.98
CA ALA A 57 -4.94 15.73 -19.25
C ALA A 57 -6.01 14.68 -18.92
N SER A 58 -5.62 13.42 -18.81
CA SER A 58 -6.48 12.30 -18.40
C SER A 58 -5.71 11.33 -17.51
N THR A 59 -6.45 10.47 -16.80
CA THR A 59 -5.81 9.43 -15.96
C THR A 59 -4.97 8.46 -16.79
N LEU A 60 -5.38 8.13 -18.01
CA LEU A 60 -4.60 7.26 -18.90
C LEU A 60 -3.30 7.93 -19.36
N GLU A 61 -3.31 9.24 -19.59
CA GLU A 61 -2.08 9.97 -19.90
C GLU A 61 -1.15 10.03 -18.68
N SER A 62 -1.68 10.35 -17.50
CA SER A 62 -0.91 10.32 -16.25
C SER A 62 -0.35 8.94 -15.95
N LEU A 63 -1.13 7.87 -16.19
CA LEU A 63 -0.68 6.48 -16.08
C LEU A 63 0.50 6.21 -17.05
N GLY A 64 0.39 6.61 -18.31
CA GLY A 64 1.47 6.44 -19.29
C GLY A 64 2.76 7.14 -18.88
N LYS A 65 2.66 8.38 -18.38
CA LYS A 65 3.80 9.14 -17.86
C LYS A 65 4.37 8.48 -16.59
N LEU A 66 3.53 8.09 -15.64
CA LEU A 66 3.93 7.39 -14.42
C LEU A 66 4.72 6.11 -14.74
N LEU A 67 4.19 5.27 -15.64
CA LEU A 67 4.87 4.04 -16.08
C LEU A 67 6.25 4.33 -16.68
N LYS A 68 6.35 5.38 -17.53
CA LYS A 68 7.62 5.81 -18.13
C LYS A 68 8.60 6.26 -17.06
N GLU A 69 8.19 7.15 -16.15
CA GLU A 69 9.03 7.67 -15.08
C GLU A 69 9.49 6.60 -14.09
N MET A 70 8.67 5.56 -13.92
CA MET A 70 8.99 4.40 -13.09
C MET A 70 9.70 3.28 -13.87
N ASN A 71 9.99 3.48 -15.17
CA ASN A 71 10.58 2.45 -16.03
C ASN A 71 9.83 1.11 -15.99
N VAL A 72 8.48 1.18 -16.04
CA VAL A 72 7.59 0.02 -16.13
C VAL A 72 7.08 -0.08 -17.56
N PRO A 73 7.35 -1.17 -18.29
CA PRO A 73 6.90 -1.31 -19.68
C PRO A 73 5.38 -1.33 -19.81
N GLN A 74 4.81 -0.52 -20.68
CA GLN A 74 3.37 -0.61 -20.99
C GLN A 74 3.00 -1.96 -21.60
N SER A 75 3.92 -2.60 -22.32
CA SER A 75 3.74 -3.94 -22.89
C SER A 75 3.65 -5.06 -21.87
N SER A 76 4.00 -4.81 -20.60
CA SER A 76 3.85 -5.78 -19.51
C SER A 76 2.40 -5.97 -19.05
N GLN A 77 1.45 -5.22 -19.63
CA GLN A 77 0.06 -5.24 -19.21
C GLN A 77 -0.53 -6.66 -19.17
N VAL A 78 -1.12 -6.99 -18.02
CA VAL A 78 -2.00 -8.13 -17.84
C VAL A 78 -3.35 -7.67 -17.29
N LEU A 79 -4.43 -8.38 -17.64
CA LEU A 79 -5.77 -8.09 -17.15
C LEU A 79 -6.14 -9.11 -16.07
N VAL A 80 -6.55 -8.63 -14.90
CA VAL A 80 -6.92 -9.48 -13.77
C VAL A 80 -8.34 -9.20 -13.29
N PHE A 81 -9.03 -10.26 -12.87
CA PHE A 81 -10.41 -10.21 -12.36
C PHE A 81 -10.47 -10.35 -10.84
N SER A 82 -9.33 -10.53 -10.19
CA SER A 82 -9.24 -10.62 -8.73
C SER A 82 -9.70 -9.32 -8.08
N LYS A 83 -10.58 -9.44 -7.10
CA LYS A 83 -11.10 -8.31 -6.31
C LYS A 83 -10.20 -7.95 -5.12
N THR A 84 -8.93 -8.31 -5.16
CA THR A 84 -7.90 -7.94 -4.16
C THR A 84 -7.32 -6.55 -4.45
N SER A 85 -8.15 -5.52 -4.43
CA SER A 85 -7.83 -4.13 -4.73
C SER A 85 -8.65 -3.21 -3.83
N LEU A 86 -8.15 -2.04 -3.52
CA LEU A 86 -8.92 -0.99 -2.85
C LEU A 86 -10.15 -0.61 -3.69
N GLN A 87 -10.06 -0.76 -5.02
CA GLN A 87 -11.10 -0.44 -5.99
C GLN A 87 -11.91 -1.68 -6.44
N ARG A 88 -12.03 -2.70 -5.60
CA ARG A 88 -12.70 -3.99 -5.91
C ARG A 88 -14.10 -3.85 -6.51
N HIS A 89 -14.81 -2.76 -6.19
CA HIS A 89 -16.15 -2.47 -6.72
C HIS A 89 -16.16 -2.14 -8.22
N ARG A 90 -15.03 -1.68 -8.78
CA ARG A 90 -14.86 -1.37 -10.21
C ARG A 90 -14.48 -2.59 -11.06
N ILE A 91 -14.06 -3.70 -10.42
CA ILE A 91 -13.55 -4.86 -11.13
C ILE A 91 -14.69 -5.82 -11.48
N ALA A 92 -14.89 -6.06 -12.76
CA ALA A 92 -15.87 -6.98 -13.33
C ALA A 92 -15.30 -7.64 -14.58
N PRO A 93 -15.93 -8.70 -15.13
CA PRO A 93 -15.48 -9.31 -16.39
C PRO A 93 -15.36 -8.34 -17.56
N GLN A 94 -16.21 -7.31 -17.62
CA GLN A 94 -16.20 -6.27 -18.65
C GLN A 94 -15.24 -5.12 -18.36
N THR A 95 -14.83 -4.97 -17.10
CA THR A 95 -13.92 -3.94 -16.61
C THR A 95 -12.83 -4.56 -15.74
N PRO A 96 -11.94 -5.39 -16.32
CA PRO A 96 -10.84 -5.97 -15.57
C PRO A 96 -9.88 -4.90 -15.10
N ARG A 97 -9.15 -5.17 -14.02
CA ARG A 97 -8.03 -4.37 -13.58
C ARG A 97 -6.83 -4.61 -14.49
N ALA A 98 -6.26 -3.58 -15.06
CA ALA A 98 -4.98 -3.65 -15.74
C ALA A 98 -3.85 -3.61 -14.68
N ILE A 99 -2.88 -4.49 -14.80
CA ILE A 99 -1.64 -4.48 -14.02
C ILE A 99 -0.47 -4.39 -14.99
N TYR A 100 0.38 -3.40 -14.79
CA TYR A 100 1.66 -3.23 -15.45
C TYR A 100 2.77 -3.57 -14.46
N PHE A 101 3.86 -4.20 -14.91
CA PHE A 101 4.88 -4.65 -13.97
C PHE A 101 6.29 -4.64 -14.56
N SER A 102 7.25 -4.59 -13.65
CA SER A 102 8.65 -4.89 -13.84
C SER A 102 9.11 -5.84 -12.71
N ASP A 103 10.40 -6.09 -12.58
CA ASP A 103 10.93 -7.04 -11.59
C ASP A 103 10.57 -6.68 -10.13
N ASP A 104 10.46 -5.38 -9.82
CA ASP A 104 10.30 -4.86 -8.47
C ASP A 104 9.16 -3.84 -8.32
N CYS A 105 8.33 -3.67 -9.35
CA CYS A 105 7.26 -2.67 -9.34
C CYS A 105 6.03 -3.15 -10.09
N TYR A 106 4.85 -2.89 -9.51
CA TYR A 106 3.54 -3.18 -10.07
C TYR A 106 2.67 -1.94 -10.00
N VAL A 107 2.01 -1.61 -11.11
CA VAL A 107 1.05 -0.50 -11.19
C VAL A 107 -0.30 -1.05 -11.64
N GLY A 108 -1.31 -0.92 -10.79
CA GLY A 108 -2.68 -1.35 -11.05
C GLY A 108 -3.58 -0.19 -11.41
N TYR A 109 -4.40 -0.35 -12.45
CA TYR A 109 -5.39 0.63 -12.89
C TYR A 109 -6.75 -0.02 -13.14
N CYS A 110 -7.81 0.57 -12.61
CA CYS A 110 -9.19 0.20 -12.90
C CYS A 110 -9.82 1.23 -13.84
N GLN A 111 -10.48 0.76 -14.89
CA GLN A 111 -11.11 1.63 -15.88
C GLN A 111 -12.08 2.61 -15.22
N GLY A 112 -11.99 3.89 -15.60
CA GLY A 112 -12.83 4.97 -15.07
C GLY A 112 -12.47 5.40 -13.64
N SER A 113 -11.28 5.04 -13.15
CA SER A 113 -10.74 5.52 -11.87
C SER A 113 -9.79 6.69 -12.08
N GLU A 114 -9.76 7.59 -11.11
CA GLU A 114 -8.69 8.60 -10.98
C GLU A 114 -7.51 8.09 -10.13
N VAL A 115 -7.64 6.89 -9.54
CA VAL A 115 -6.63 6.31 -8.64
C VAL A 115 -5.92 5.14 -9.32
N MET A 116 -4.60 5.14 -9.23
CA MET A 116 -3.71 4.02 -9.54
C MET A 116 -3.15 3.43 -8.24
N GLU A 117 -3.01 2.12 -8.18
CA GLU A 117 -2.42 1.42 -7.03
C GLU A 117 -1.03 0.94 -7.41
N ILE A 118 -0.04 1.23 -6.56
CA ILE A 118 1.36 0.88 -6.83
C ILE A 118 1.87 -0.01 -5.72
N SER A 119 2.58 -1.08 -6.09
CA SER A 119 3.37 -1.88 -5.17
C SER A 119 4.81 -1.93 -5.68
N THR A 120 5.76 -1.68 -4.81
CA THR A 120 7.19 -1.72 -5.13
C THR A 120 7.98 -2.41 -4.02
N VAL A 121 9.24 -2.73 -4.28
CA VAL A 121 10.11 -3.38 -3.30
C VAL A 121 11.13 -2.39 -2.77
N ASP A 122 11.15 -2.24 -1.47
CA ASP A 122 12.19 -1.52 -0.72
C ASP A 122 13.22 -2.52 -0.17
N PRO A 123 14.53 -2.21 -0.21
CA PRO A 123 15.57 -3.13 0.25
C PRO A 123 15.47 -3.51 1.74
N GLN A 124 14.93 -2.63 2.58
CA GLN A 124 14.79 -2.84 4.02
C GLN A 124 13.36 -3.23 4.41
N LEU A 125 12.37 -2.56 3.83
CA LEU A 125 10.97 -2.70 4.21
C LEU A 125 10.27 -3.85 3.48
N GLY A 126 10.84 -4.38 2.39
CA GLY A 126 10.17 -5.33 1.53
C GLY A 126 9.12 -4.66 0.66
N ALA A 127 7.91 -5.22 0.58
CA ALA A 127 6.83 -4.65 -0.24
C ALA A 127 6.30 -3.34 0.38
N VAL A 128 6.29 -2.26 -0.40
CA VAL A 128 5.73 -0.97 -0.04
C VAL A 128 4.61 -0.61 -1.02
N PHE A 129 3.54 -0.05 -0.51
CA PHE A 129 2.31 0.20 -1.25
C PHE A 129 2.00 1.70 -1.29
N TYR A 130 1.48 2.15 -2.45
CA TYR A 130 1.08 3.53 -2.66
C TYR A 130 -0.22 3.60 -3.46
N THR A 131 -0.93 4.71 -3.30
CA THR A 131 -1.94 5.16 -4.25
C THR A 131 -1.43 6.42 -4.95
N ALA A 132 -1.69 6.54 -6.24
CA ALA A 132 -1.47 7.75 -7.02
C ALA A 132 -2.82 8.23 -7.53
N GLU A 133 -3.31 9.33 -6.98
CA GLU A 133 -4.60 9.92 -7.33
C GLU A 133 -4.40 11.12 -8.24
N ARG A 134 -5.13 11.15 -9.36
CA ARG A 134 -5.11 12.28 -10.28
C ARG A 134 -6.14 13.32 -9.88
N HIS A 135 -5.69 14.56 -9.69
CA HIS A 135 -6.53 15.71 -9.43
C HIS A 135 -7.03 16.37 -10.74
N GLU A 136 -8.04 17.24 -10.62
CA GLU A 136 -8.64 17.95 -11.76
C GLU A 136 -7.63 18.77 -12.54
N ASP A 137 -6.62 19.33 -11.88
CA ASP A 137 -5.53 20.09 -12.52
C ASP A 137 -4.49 19.21 -13.24
N GLY A 138 -4.69 17.88 -13.20
CA GLY A 138 -3.86 16.87 -13.84
C GLY A 138 -2.65 16.42 -13.01
N THR A 139 -2.43 16.97 -11.84
CA THR A 139 -1.34 16.53 -10.94
C THR A 139 -1.65 15.17 -10.33
N LEU A 140 -0.61 14.41 -9.99
CA LEU A 140 -0.71 13.18 -9.21
C LEU A 140 -0.33 13.44 -7.75
N GLU A 141 -1.24 13.13 -6.84
CA GLU A 141 -0.92 12.97 -5.43
C GLU A 141 -0.57 11.50 -5.15
N VAL A 142 0.64 11.27 -4.65
CA VAL A 142 1.12 9.92 -4.35
C VAL A 142 1.25 9.75 -2.85
N VAL A 143 0.46 8.81 -2.29
CA VAL A 143 0.37 8.58 -0.85
C VAL A 143 0.75 7.14 -0.52
N ARG A 144 1.67 6.96 0.46
CA ARG A 144 2.00 5.65 1.00
C ARG A 144 0.83 5.07 1.79
N GLN A 145 0.54 3.80 1.57
CA GLN A 145 -0.53 3.06 2.22
C GLN A 145 0.03 2.13 3.30
N ASN A 146 -0.07 2.53 4.56
CA ASN A 146 0.46 1.78 5.70
C ASN A 146 -0.55 0.83 6.36
N ASP A 147 -1.85 0.96 6.07
CA ASP A 147 -2.90 0.20 6.75
C ASP A 147 -3.65 -0.74 5.80
N ASN A 148 -4.38 -0.20 4.83
CA ASN A 148 -5.31 -0.99 4.01
C ASN A 148 -4.65 -2.12 3.20
N CYS A 149 -3.45 -1.89 2.68
CA CYS A 149 -2.72 -2.89 1.91
C CYS A 149 -2.11 -3.95 2.81
N LEU A 150 -1.65 -3.55 4.00
CA LEU A 150 -1.01 -4.45 4.96
C LEU A 150 -1.99 -5.42 5.63
N ILE A 151 -3.29 -5.11 5.67
CA ILE A 151 -4.32 -6.05 6.15
C ILE A 151 -4.25 -7.38 5.40
N CYS A 152 -3.98 -7.35 4.10
CA CYS A 152 -3.88 -8.55 3.26
C CYS A 152 -2.44 -8.99 3.00
N HIS A 153 -1.47 -8.05 3.02
CA HIS A 153 -0.09 -8.29 2.65
C HIS A 153 0.88 -8.33 3.84
N GLY A 154 0.47 -7.82 5.02
CA GLY A 154 1.18 -8.01 6.28
C GLY A 154 0.79 -9.36 6.90
N SER A 155 1.66 -10.36 6.88
CA SER A 155 1.38 -11.62 7.59
C SER A 155 2.04 -11.60 8.96
N ARG A 156 1.31 -12.08 9.99
CA ARG A 156 1.80 -12.27 11.36
C ARG A 156 2.91 -13.34 11.50
N SER A 157 3.32 -13.94 10.40
CA SER A 157 4.39 -14.93 10.41
C SER A 157 5.69 -14.25 10.02
N GLY A 158 6.40 -13.70 11.00
CA GLY A 158 7.68 -12.98 10.87
C GLY A 158 8.82 -13.77 10.22
N ASP A 159 8.56 -14.93 9.67
CA ASP A 159 9.61 -15.82 9.11
C ASP A 159 9.48 -16.04 7.60
N LYS A 160 8.49 -15.46 6.91
CA LYS A 160 8.20 -15.86 5.52
C LYS A 160 8.03 -14.74 4.49
N LEU A 161 7.91 -13.48 4.87
CA LEU A 161 7.73 -12.40 3.89
C LEU A 161 9.05 -11.92 3.29
N ALA A 162 10.09 -11.76 4.09
CA ALA A 162 11.42 -11.40 3.58
C ALA A 162 12.05 -12.47 2.68
N THR A 163 11.68 -13.75 2.86
CA THR A 163 12.19 -14.87 2.05
C THR A 163 11.34 -15.21 0.84
N ARG A 164 10.07 -14.75 0.78
CA ARG A 164 9.18 -15.14 -0.33
C ARG A 164 9.14 -14.15 -1.50
N TYR A 165 9.49 -12.90 -1.27
CA TYR A 165 9.53 -11.88 -2.34
C TYR A 165 10.96 -11.47 -2.75
N GLY A 166 11.97 -12.01 -2.11
CA GLY A 166 13.38 -11.81 -2.46
C GLY A 166 13.92 -12.80 -3.49
N ARG A 167 13.07 -13.67 -4.05
CA ARG A 167 13.41 -14.57 -5.15
C ARG A 167 12.20 -14.79 -6.04
N ILE A 168 11.99 -13.90 -6.97
CA ILE A 168 11.40 -14.17 -8.27
C ILE A 168 12.39 -13.69 -9.28
#